data_0a047befb31ba5508663617e1d73347e
#
_entry.id   0a047befb31ba5508663617e1d73347e
#
_cell.length_a   1.000
_cell.length_b   1.000
_cell.length_c   1.000
_cell.angle_alpha   90.00
_cell.angle_beta   90.00
_cell.angle_gamma   90.00
#
_symmetry.space_group_name_H-M   'P 1'
#
loop_
_entity.id
_entity.type
_entity.pdbx_description
1 polymer ?
#
loop_
_entity_poly.entity_id
_entity_poly.type
_entity_poly.pdbx_seq_one_letter_code
_entity_poly.pdbx_strand_id
1 'polypeptide(L)'
;HGRGADRREPLRAVPVFHEAGHSSLLISYRNDGVAPNSKDGRYALGDTEWEDVEASIRFALARGATQVVLMGWSMGGALALQLITRSPLAELVRGVILDSPVVDWIRVLDHQAGVLRIPGPIRTAAYQLIGSGWGSRFTGQSAAINLARLDFVARAAELAVPTLLMHSDADTFVPSAGSRALADLRPDIVTYVPFAGAGHTRLWNYDGKRWGQAISSWISELDGVTPPSSP
;
A
#
# COMPACT_ATOMS: atom_id res chain seq x y z
N HIS A 1 -4.48 5.09 3.66
CA HIS A 1 -5.81 4.67 3.16
C HIS A 1 -5.79 4.34 1.66
N GLY A 2 -6.82 3.61 1.17
CA GLY A 2 -6.99 3.27 -0.23
C GLY A 2 -7.50 4.45 -1.08
N ARG A 3 -7.53 4.25 -2.41
CA ARG A 3 -8.09 5.22 -3.36
C ARG A 3 -9.59 5.39 -3.13
N GLY A 4 -10.04 6.65 -3.03
CA GLY A 4 -11.46 6.96 -2.79
C GLY A 4 -11.92 6.76 -1.34
N ALA A 5 -11.00 6.39 -0.45
CA ALA A 5 -11.17 6.44 1.00
C ALA A 5 -10.46 7.68 1.57
N ASP A 6 -10.51 7.86 2.88
CA ASP A 6 -9.81 8.92 3.58
C ASP A 6 -9.12 8.38 4.86
N ARG A 7 -8.45 9.27 5.60
CA ARG A 7 -7.72 8.93 6.84
C ARG A 7 -8.56 8.26 7.94
N ARG A 8 -9.87 8.08 7.78
CA ARG A 8 -10.73 7.33 8.71
C ARG A 8 -10.68 5.83 8.45
N GLU A 9 -10.32 5.39 7.25
CA GLU A 9 -10.18 3.96 6.94
C GLU A 9 -9.19 3.25 7.88
N PRO A 10 -8.00 3.80 8.20
CA PRO A 10 -7.04 3.20 9.13
C PRO A 10 -7.42 3.22 10.61
N LEU A 11 -8.50 3.90 11.03
CA LEU A 11 -8.89 4.00 12.44
C LEU A 11 -8.97 2.65 13.15
N ARG A 12 -9.37 1.60 12.42
CA ARG A 12 -9.45 0.22 12.95
C ARG A 12 -8.12 -0.36 13.43
N ALA A 13 -7.01 0.18 12.95
CA ALA A 13 -5.68 -0.26 13.34
C ALA A 13 -5.17 0.42 14.63
N VAL A 14 -5.69 1.60 14.95
CA VAL A 14 -5.22 2.41 16.10
C VAL A 14 -5.20 1.64 17.42
N PRO A 15 -6.26 0.89 17.80
CA PRO A 15 -6.23 0.12 19.05
C PRO A 15 -5.09 -0.90 19.09
N VAL A 16 -4.85 -1.64 17.99
CA VAL A 16 -3.81 -2.66 17.90
C VAL A 16 -2.42 -2.05 18.08
N PHE A 17 -2.14 -0.92 17.43
CA PHE A 17 -0.87 -0.21 17.58
C PHE A 17 -0.72 0.40 18.97
N HIS A 18 -1.78 0.95 19.54
CA HIS A 18 -1.77 1.52 20.89
C HIS A 18 -1.47 0.46 21.95
N GLU A 19 -2.09 -0.72 21.85
CA GLU A 19 -1.82 -1.87 22.73
C GLU A 19 -0.37 -2.36 22.61
N ALA A 20 0.24 -2.22 21.44
CA ALA A 20 1.66 -2.49 21.22
C ALA A 20 2.60 -1.34 21.65
N GLY A 21 2.08 -0.25 22.26
CA GLY A 21 2.87 0.88 22.74
C GLY A 21 3.23 1.91 21.66
N HIS A 22 2.63 1.85 20.48
CA HIS A 22 2.90 2.77 19.39
C HIS A 22 1.89 3.92 19.32
N SER A 23 2.38 5.11 19.00
CA SER A 23 1.51 6.23 18.58
C SER A 23 1.14 6.10 17.11
N SER A 24 -0.10 6.46 16.77
CA SER A 24 -0.60 6.37 15.39
C SER A 24 -0.79 7.76 14.78
N LEU A 25 -0.32 7.94 13.54
CA LEU A 25 -0.56 9.11 12.71
C LEU A 25 -1.38 8.71 11.49
N LEU A 26 -2.62 9.14 11.41
CA LEU A 26 -3.52 8.90 10.28
C LEU A 26 -3.39 10.07 9.31
N ILE A 27 -2.87 9.78 8.14
CA ILE A 27 -2.53 10.80 7.14
C ILE A 27 -3.61 10.94 6.06
N SER A 28 -3.69 12.14 5.51
CA SER A 28 -4.32 12.42 4.23
C SER A 28 -3.23 12.69 3.20
N TYR A 29 -3.47 12.33 1.96
CA TYR A 29 -2.58 12.61 0.84
C TYR A 29 -3.33 13.27 -0.31
N ARG A 30 -2.61 13.92 -1.22
CA ARG A 30 -3.21 14.69 -2.34
C ARG A 30 -4.32 13.93 -3.04
N ASN A 31 -5.38 14.65 -3.40
CA ASN A 31 -6.56 14.15 -4.14
C ASN A 31 -7.48 13.19 -3.35
N ASP A 32 -7.33 13.04 -2.03
CA ASP A 32 -8.21 12.20 -1.20
C ASP A 32 -9.53 12.89 -0.79
N GLY A 33 -9.70 14.16 -1.18
CA GLY A 33 -10.86 14.99 -0.83
C GLY A 33 -10.74 15.72 0.50
N VAL A 34 -9.65 15.50 1.27
CA VAL A 34 -9.36 16.18 2.54
C VAL A 34 -8.07 17.00 2.42
N ALA A 35 -7.00 16.39 1.90
CA ALA A 35 -5.75 17.08 1.60
C ALA A 35 -5.89 17.98 0.35
N PRO A 36 -5.03 18.99 0.17
CA PRO A 36 -5.00 19.78 -1.04
C PRO A 36 -4.83 18.91 -2.29
N ASN A 37 -5.53 19.27 -3.35
CA ASN A 37 -5.40 18.58 -4.63
C ASN A 37 -4.04 18.86 -5.28
N SER A 38 -3.55 17.87 -6.04
CA SER A 38 -2.51 18.10 -7.02
C SER A 38 -2.97 19.09 -8.10
N LYS A 39 -2.03 19.61 -8.90
CA LYS A 39 -2.33 20.59 -9.96
C LYS A 39 -3.42 20.13 -10.94
N ASP A 40 -3.51 18.83 -11.19
CA ASP A 40 -4.47 18.21 -12.10
C ASP A 40 -5.67 17.57 -11.38
N GLY A 41 -5.67 17.51 -10.05
CA GLY A 41 -6.71 16.89 -9.25
C GLY A 41 -6.83 15.38 -9.45
N ARG A 42 -5.79 14.70 -9.97
CA ARG A 42 -5.80 13.27 -10.33
C ARG A 42 -4.79 12.48 -9.54
N TYR A 43 -5.16 11.24 -9.21
CA TYR A 43 -4.22 10.30 -8.63
C TYR A 43 -3.18 9.86 -9.67
N ALA A 44 -1.91 9.82 -9.25
CA ALA A 44 -0.80 9.24 -9.98
C ALA A 44 -0.51 7.78 -9.53
N LEU A 45 -1.50 7.10 -8.94
CA LEU A 45 -1.44 5.70 -8.54
C LEU A 45 -0.32 5.36 -7.52
N GLY A 46 0.17 6.36 -6.81
CA GLY A 46 1.28 6.25 -5.87
C GLY A 46 2.61 6.78 -6.41
N ASP A 47 2.70 7.10 -7.71
CA ASP A 47 3.96 7.59 -8.32
C ASP A 47 4.38 8.97 -7.83
N THR A 48 3.45 9.78 -7.31
CA THR A 48 3.72 11.08 -6.68
C THR A 48 3.20 11.19 -5.25
N GLU A 49 2.14 10.48 -4.87
CA GLU A 49 1.51 10.56 -3.56
C GLU A 49 2.41 10.06 -2.40
N TRP A 50 3.44 9.27 -2.70
CA TRP A 50 4.43 8.83 -1.71
C TRP A 50 5.17 10.02 -1.07
N GLU A 51 5.28 11.16 -1.75
CA GLU A 51 5.89 12.39 -1.20
C GLU A 51 5.07 12.95 -0.03
N ASP A 52 3.75 12.76 -0.03
CA ASP A 52 2.87 13.17 1.07
C ASP A 52 3.07 12.24 2.29
N VAL A 53 3.35 10.93 2.05
CA VAL A 53 3.75 10.01 3.11
C VAL A 53 5.11 10.43 3.68
N GLU A 54 6.07 10.83 2.86
CA GLU A 54 7.37 11.34 3.32
C GLU A 54 7.19 12.61 4.17
N ALA A 55 6.34 13.55 3.74
CA ALA A 55 6.03 14.75 4.51
C ALA A 55 5.42 14.40 5.88
N SER A 56 4.60 13.35 5.94
CA SER A 56 4.01 12.86 7.18
C SER A 56 5.05 12.22 8.11
N ILE A 57 6.06 11.52 7.57
CA ILE A 57 7.20 11.03 8.36
C ILE A 57 7.98 12.22 8.93
N ARG A 58 8.30 13.24 8.15
CA ARG A 58 8.95 14.47 8.63
C ARG A 58 8.18 15.12 9.78
N PHE A 59 6.85 15.15 9.68
CA PHE A 59 5.98 15.64 10.76
C PHE A 59 6.09 14.78 12.03
N ALA A 60 6.10 13.46 11.90
CA ALA A 60 6.24 12.55 13.04
C ALA A 60 7.61 12.73 13.74
N LEU A 61 8.70 12.83 12.96
CA LEU A 61 10.05 13.09 13.45
C LEU A 61 10.13 14.42 14.22
N ALA A 62 9.50 15.48 13.71
CA ALA A 62 9.41 16.76 14.39
C ALA A 62 8.60 16.70 15.71
N ARG A 63 7.85 15.64 15.93
CA ARG A 63 7.09 15.34 17.17
C ARG A 63 7.77 14.31 18.07
N GLY A 64 9.03 13.96 17.78
CA GLY A 64 9.84 13.08 18.62
C GLY A 64 9.86 11.61 18.22
N ALA A 65 9.23 11.24 17.08
CA ALA A 65 9.42 9.90 16.54
C ALA A 65 10.87 9.71 16.09
N THR A 66 11.44 8.55 16.34
CA THR A 66 12.81 8.18 15.91
C THR A 66 12.78 7.21 14.74
N GLN A 67 11.71 6.42 14.65
CA GLN A 67 11.46 5.42 13.61
C GLN A 67 9.96 5.33 13.38
N VAL A 68 9.55 4.74 12.26
CA VAL A 68 8.15 4.56 11.89
C VAL A 68 7.88 3.16 11.35
N VAL A 69 6.66 2.68 11.56
CA VAL A 69 6.07 1.56 10.83
C VAL A 69 5.01 2.14 9.91
N LEU A 70 5.07 1.82 8.63
CA LEU A 70 4.06 2.25 7.66
C LEU A 70 2.95 1.20 7.57
N MET A 71 1.70 1.66 7.51
CA MET A 71 0.58 0.77 7.19
C MET A 71 -0.24 1.34 6.06
N GLY A 72 -0.49 0.51 5.03
CA GLY A 72 -1.19 0.93 3.82
C GLY A 72 -2.26 -0.06 3.35
N TRP A 73 -3.44 0.49 2.97
CA TRP A 73 -4.54 -0.23 2.35
C TRP A 73 -4.58 0.02 0.86
N SER A 74 -4.72 -1.02 0.04
CA SER A 74 -4.90 -0.88 -1.41
C SER A 74 -3.82 0.03 -2.04
N MET A 75 -4.22 1.18 -2.62
CA MET A 75 -3.29 2.19 -3.14
C MET A 75 -2.34 2.73 -2.06
N GLY A 76 -2.78 2.85 -0.80
CA GLY A 76 -1.91 3.24 0.33
C GLY A 76 -0.73 2.28 0.51
N GLY A 77 -0.90 1.00 0.17
CA GLY A 77 0.20 0.03 0.09
C GLY A 77 1.19 0.37 -1.02
N ALA A 78 0.70 0.77 -2.20
CA ALA A 78 1.57 1.23 -3.29
C ALA A 78 2.38 2.47 -2.88
N LEU A 79 1.76 3.43 -2.15
CA LEU A 79 2.46 4.61 -1.64
C LEU A 79 3.60 4.21 -0.69
N ALA A 80 3.32 3.31 0.26
CA ALA A 80 4.34 2.83 1.21
C ALA A 80 5.51 2.17 0.48
N LEU A 81 5.24 1.31 -0.50
CA LEU A 81 6.25 0.65 -1.32
C LEU A 81 7.09 1.65 -2.14
N GLN A 82 6.47 2.70 -2.71
CA GLN A 82 7.21 3.75 -3.40
C GLN A 82 8.10 4.53 -2.44
N LEU A 83 7.62 4.84 -1.23
CA LEU A 83 8.40 5.57 -0.24
C LEU A 83 9.67 4.82 0.18
N ILE A 84 9.56 3.53 0.52
CA ILE A 84 10.71 2.76 1.01
C ILE A 84 11.80 2.51 -0.04
N THR A 85 11.50 2.73 -1.32
CA THR A 85 12.47 2.57 -2.42
C THR A 85 12.96 3.90 -3.00
N ARG A 86 12.35 5.04 -2.64
CA ARG A 86 12.63 6.34 -3.27
C ARG A 86 12.99 7.43 -2.29
N SER A 87 12.48 7.36 -1.06
CA SER A 87 12.71 8.40 -0.05
C SER A 87 14.06 8.22 0.66
N PRO A 88 14.80 9.31 0.91
CA PRO A 88 15.97 9.27 1.78
C PRO A 88 15.60 8.94 3.25
N LEU A 89 14.30 9.04 3.61
CA LEU A 89 13.82 8.66 4.94
C LEU A 89 13.46 7.16 5.05
N ALA A 90 13.66 6.37 4.00
CA ALA A 90 13.38 4.94 4.01
C ALA A 90 14.13 4.19 5.12
N GLU A 91 15.34 4.63 5.46
CA GLU A 91 16.16 4.06 6.56
C GLU A 91 15.51 4.18 7.95
N LEU A 92 14.56 5.10 8.11
CA LEU A 92 13.80 5.28 9.35
C LEU A 92 12.54 4.42 9.41
N VAL A 93 12.22 3.72 8.32
CA VAL A 93 11.07 2.80 8.24
C VAL A 93 11.52 1.43 8.72
N ARG A 94 11.08 1.04 9.92
CA ARG A 94 11.41 -0.28 10.51
C ARG A 94 10.64 -1.42 9.87
N GLY A 95 9.44 -1.15 9.37
CA GLY A 95 8.57 -2.17 8.82
C GLY A 95 7.40 -1.59 8.05
N VAL A 96 6.80 -2.42 7.20
CA VAL A 96 5.63 -2.07 6.39
C VAL A 96 4.53 -3.11 6.59
N ILE A 97 3.30 -2.66 6.81
CA ILE A 97 2.12 -3.52 6.92
C ILE A 97 1.18 -3.18 5.76
N LEU A 98 0.80 -4.17 4.99
CA LEU A 98 0.01 -4.03 3.77
C LEU A 98 -1.29 -4.83 3.89
N ASP A 99 -2.43 -4.15 3.80
CA ASP A 99 -3.78 -4.76 3.77
C ASP A 99 -4.35 -4.63 2.35
N SER A 100 -4.55 -5.76 1.68
CA SER A 100 -5.08 -5.82 0.32
C SER A 100 -4.36 -4.87 -0.67
N PRO A 101 -2.99 -4.82 -0.67
CA PRO A 101 -2.24 -3.79 -1.36
C PRO A 101 -2.29 -3.94 -2.87
N VAL A 102 -2.14 -2.81 -3.57
CA VAL A 102 -1.75 -2.82 -4.98
C VAL A 102 -0.23 -2.89 -5.07
N VAL A 103 0.29 -4.08 -5.36
CA VAL A 103 1.74 -4.31 -5.54
C VAL A 103 2.17 -4.23 -7.01
N ASP A 104 1.23 -4.39 -7.93
CA ASP A 104 1.42 -4.32 -9.39
C ASP A 104 0.17 -3.70 -10.02
N TRP A 105 0.29 -2.45 -10.46
CA TRP A 105 -0.84 -1.73 -11.07
C TRP A 105 -1.23 -2.29 -12.43
N ILE A 106 -0.29 -2.78 -13.24
CA ILE A 106 -0.63 -3.34 -14.56
C ILE A 106 -1.53 -4.55 -14.38
N ARG A 107 -1.20 -5.44 -13.45
CA ARG A 107 -2.02 -6.62 -13.13
C ARG A 107 -3.43 -6.24 -12.66
N VAL A 108 -3.55 -5.22 -11.81
CA VAL A 108 -4.86 -4.74 -11.34
C VAL A 108 -5.66 -4.13 -12.47
N LEU A 109 -5.05 -3.29 -13.29
CA LEU A 109 -5.71 -2.65 -14.44
C LEU A 109 -6.13 -3.70 -15.49
N ASP A 110 -5.30 -4.71 -15.73
CA ASP A 110 -5.62 -5.82 -16.63
C ASP A 110 -6.82 -6.63 -16.12
N HIS A 111 -6.85 -6.92 -14.82
CA HIS A 111 -7.98 -7.60 -14.20
C HIS A 111 -9.26 -6.79 -14.34
N GLN A 112 -9.24 -5.51 -13.99
CA GLN A 112 -10.41 -4.62 -14.10
C GLN A 112 -10.85 -4.44 -15.55
N ALA A 113 -9.93 -4.33 -16.50
CA ALA A 113 -10.23 -4.30 -17.91
C ALA A 113 -10.92 -5.58 -18.39
N GLY A 114 -10.50 -6.74 -17.87
CA GLY A 114 -11.14 -8.03 -18.12
C GLY A 114 -12.58 -8.08 -17.61
N VAL A 115 -12.82 -7.63 -16.37
CA VAL A 115 -14.14 -7.52 -15.75
C VAL A 115 -15.06 -6.61 -16.60
N LEU A 116 -14.53 -5.49 -17.07
CA LEU A 116 -15.26 -4.53 -17.93
C LEU A 116 -15.29 -4.94 -19.40
N ARG A 117 -14.70 -6.09 -19.77
CA ARG A 117 -14.61 -6.59 -21.14
C ARG A 117 -13.98 -5.60 -22.13
N ILE A 118 -12.98 -4.83 -21.66
CA ILE A 118 -12.25 -3.87 -22.51
C ILE A 118 -11.34 -4.63 -23.46
N PRO A 119 -11.44 -4.42 -24.79
CA PRO A 119 -10.57 -5.07 -25.77
C PRO A 119 -9.09 -4.74 -25.55
N GLY A 120 -8.21 -5.74 -25.79
CA GLY A 120 -6.76 -5.63 -25.59
C GLY A 120 -6.11 -4.40 -26.25
N PRO A 121 -6.40 -4.07 -27.53
CA PRO A 121 -5.84 -2.89 -28.16
C PRO A 121 -6.19 -1.56 -27.47
N ILE A 122 -7.42 -1.43 -26.95
CA ILE A 122 -7.86 -0.24 -26.21
C ILE A 122 -7.10 -0.14 -24.89
N ARG A 123 -6.92 -1.25 -24.20
CA ARG A 123 -6.14 -1.32 -22.96
C ARG A 123 -4.68 -0.91 -23.18
N THR A 124 -4.04 -1.47 -24.21
CA THR A 124 -2.67 -1.10 -24.57
C THR A 124 -2.54 0.39 -24.90
N ALA A 125 -3.48 0.94 -25.66
CA ALA A 125 -3.52 2.37 -25.96
C ALA A 125 -3.66 3.21 -24.67
N ALA A 126 -4.51 2.78 -23.72
CA ALA A 126 -4.68 3.46 -22.45
C ALA A 126 -3.37 3.48 -21.64
N TYR A 127 -2.61 2.37 -21.59
CA TYR A 127 -1.31 2.33 -20.91
C TYR A 127 -0.29 3.27 -21.56
N GLN A 128 -0.26 3.32 -22.90
CA GLN A 128 0.59 4.27 -23.62
C GLN A 128 0.22 5.73 -23.32
N LEU A 129 -1.06 6.04 -23.25
CA LEU A 129 -1.55 7.39 -22.91
C LEU A 129 -1.18 7.78 -21.47
N ILE A 130 -1.39 6.88 -20.50
CA ILE A 130 -1.09 7.15 -19.08
C ILE A 130 0.42 7.24 -18.87
N GLY A 131 1.19 6.38 -19.52
CA GLY A 131 2.64 6.24 -19.33
C GLY A 131 3.51 7.17 -20.18
N SER A 132 2.94 8.00 -21.06
CA SER A 132 3.70 8.87 -21.96
C SER A 132 3.48 10.35 -21.70
N GLY A 133 4.54 11.17 -21.87
CA GLY A 133 4.45 12.62 -21.69
C GLY A 133 3.52 13.32 -22.71
N TRP A 134 3.37 12.75 -23.91
CA TRP A 134 2.41 13.28 -24.88
C TRP A 134 0.96 12.90 -24.51
N GLY A 135 0.78 11.70 -23.98
CA GLY A 135 -0.53 11.19 -23.55
C GLY A 135 -1.12 11.95 -22.38
N SER A 136 -0.29 12.49 -21.48
CA SER A 136 -0.75 13.28 -20.34
C SER A 136 -1.62 14.49 -20.76
N ARG A 137 -1.37 15.04 -21.97
CA ARG A 137 -2.20 16.14 -22.54
C ARG A 137 -3.64 15.70 -22.84
N PHE A 138 -3.84 14.43 -23.13
CA PHE A 138 -5.17 13.85 -23.44
C PHE A 138 -5.84 13.28 -22.19
N THR A 139 -5.06 12.75 -21.25
CA THR A 139 -5.59 12.20 -19.99
C THR A 139 -5.89 13.28 -18.96
N GLY A 140 -5.40 14.50 -19.16
CA GLY A 140 -5.51 15.61 -18.20
C GLY A 140 -4.60 15.44 -16.99
N GLN A 141 -3.62 14.52 -17.04
CA GLN A 141 -2.60 14.36 -16.02
C GLN A 141 -1.49 15.40 -16.23
N SER A 142 -0.92 15.92 -15.13
CA SER A 142 0.21 16.87 -15.19
C SER A 142 1.53 16.21 -15.61
N ALA A 143 1.67 14.92 -15.44
CA ALA A 143 2.83 14.13 -15.85
C ALA A 143 2.44 12.69 -16.22
N ALA A 144 3.31 12.01 -16.96
CA ALA A 144 3.17 10.58 -17.23
C ALA A 144 3.37 9.77 -15.93
N ILE A 145 2.57 8.72 -15.74
CA ILE A 145 2.75 7.77 -14.66
C ILE A 145 3.72 6.68 -15.09
N ASN A 146 4.78 6.46 -14.31
CA ASN A 146 5.71 5.38 -14.59
C ASN A 146 5.17 4.04 -14.07
N LEU A 147 4.37 3.34 -14.89
CA LEU A 147 3.76 2.06 -14.52
C LEU A 147 4.80 0.97 -14.18
N ALA A 148 5.97 0.96 -14.83
CA ALA A 148 7.02 0.01 -14.52
C ALA A 148 7.60 0.24 -13.09
N ARG A 149 7.63 1.48 -12.63
CA ARG A 149 8.03 1.82 -11.27
C ARG A 149 7.01 1.34 -10.23
N LEU A 150 5.78 1.15 -10.64
CA LEU A 150 4.66 0.72 -9.79
C LEU A 150 4.46 -0.81 -9.80
N ASP A 151 5.35 -1.56 -10.42
CA ASP A 151 5.37 -3.03 -10.42
C ASP A 151 6.41 -3.55 -9.42
N PHE A 152 5.96 -3.81 -8.19
CA PHE A 152 6.81 -4.36 -7.14
C PHE A 152 7.03 -5.87 -7.22
N VAL A 153 6.32 -6.58 -8.07
CA VAL A 153 6.65 -7.97 -8.37
C VAL A 153 7.94 -8.02 -9.19
N ALA A 154 8.02 -7.20 -10.25
CA ALA A 154 9.25 -7.08 -11.05
C ALA A 154 10.42 -6.46 -10.26
N ARG A 155 10.13 -5.61 -9.28
CA ARG A 155 11.10 -4.89 -8.45
C ARG A 155 11.28 -5.51 -7.05
N ALA A 156 10.92 -6.76 -6.85
CA ALA A 156 10.94 -7.42 -5.55
C ALA A 156 12.31 -7.35 -4.85
N ALA A 157 13.41 -7.37 -5.62
CA ALA A 157 14.77 -7.24 -5.09
C ALA A 157 15.07 -5.89 -4.40
N GLU A 158 14.29 -4.84 -4.71
CA GLU A 158 14.44 -3.52 -4.09
C GLU A 158 13.75 -3.43 -2.71
N LEU A 159 12.92 -4.40 -2.36
CA LEU A 159 12.26 -4.45 -1.05
C LEU A 159 13.28 -4.85 0.02
N ALA A 160 13.69 -3.90 0.86
CA ALA A 160 14.70 -4.08 1.90
C ALA A 160 14.16 -3.95 3.33
N VAL A 161 12.85 -3.70 3.47
CA VAL A 161 12.20 -3.45 4.75
C VAL A 161 11.29 -4.64 5.11
N PRO A 162 11.35 -5.19 6.34
CA PRO A 162 10.43 -6.22 6.79
C PRO A 162 8.97 -5.86 6.49
N THR A 163 8.22 -6.76 5.90
CA THR A 163 6.88 -6.48 5.40
C THR A 163 5.89 -7.55 5.83
N LEU A 164 4.82 -7.14 6.54
CA LEU A 164 3.63 -7.96 6.74
C LEU A 164 2.67 -7.68 5.58
N LEU A 165 2.29 -8.71 4.84
CA LEU A 165 1.37 -8.61 3.72
C LEU A 165 0.15 -9.49 3.95
N MET A 166 -1.02 -8.86 4.11
CA MET A 166 -2.31 -9.52 4.31
C MET A 166 -3.17 -9.34 3.07
N HIS A 167 -3.71 -10.43 2.51
CA HIS A 167 -4.58 -10.36 1.35
C HIS A 167 -5.60 -11.50 1.32
N SER A 168 -6.77 -11.24 0.74
CA SER A 168 -7.83 -12.25 0.57
C SER A 168 -7.88 -12.81 -0.84
N ASP A 169 -8.10 -14.12 -0.93
CA ASP A 169 -8.31 -14.80 -2.20
C ASP A 169 -9.65 -14.46 -2.85
N ALA A 170 -10.61 -13.97 -2.05
CA ALA A 170 -11.91 -13.49 -2.53
C ALA A 170 -11.90 -12.00 -2.90
N ASP A 171 -10.74 -11.35 -2.92
CA ASP A 171 -10.64 -9.96 -3.40
C ASP A 171 -10.84 -9.91 -4.92
N THR A 172 -12.00 -9.40 -5.33
CA THR A 172 -12.39 -9.29 -6.74
C THR A 172 -11.95 -7.96 -7.36
N PHE A 173 -11.42 -7.03 -6.57
CA PHE A 173 -10.98 -5.73 -7.06
C PHE A 173 -9.47 -5.70 -7.31
N VAL A 174 -8.67 -6.13 -6.33
CA VAL A 174 -7.23 -6.32 -6.43
C VAL A 174 -6.92 -7.81 -6.26
N PRO A 175 -6.59 -8.56 -7.32
CA PRO A 175 -6.28 -9.99 -7.19
C PRO A 175 -5.09 -10.25 -6.28
N SER A 176 -5.22 -11.22 -5.35
CA SER A 176 -4.16 -11.60 -4.40
C SER A 176 -2.90 -12.20 -5.05
N ALA A 177 -2.99 -12.57 -6.33
CA ALA A 177 -1.89 -13.20 -7.06
C ALA A 177 -0.60 -12.35 -7.10
N GLY A 178 -0.71 -11.01 -7.20
CA GLY A 178 0.45 -10.12 -7.12
C GLY A 178 1.10 -10.15 -5.74
N SER A 179 0.29 -10.14 -4.68
CA SER A 179 0.76 -10.22 -3.29
C SER A 179 1.46 -11.54 -3.00
N ARG A 180 0.91 -12.66 -3.47
CA ARG A 180 1.58 -13.96 -3.36
C ARG A 180 2.91 -13.98 -4.10
N ALA A 181 2.93 -13.51 -5.35
CA ALA A 181 4.16 -13.47 -6.13
C ALA A 181 5.26 -12.64 -5.44
N LEU A 182 4.92 -11.50 -4.84
CA LEU A 182 5.88 -10.71 -4.07
C LEU A 182 6.39 -11.47 -2.85
N ALA A 183 5.52 -12.15 -2.11
CA ALA A 183 5.89 -12.95 -0.95
C ALA A 183 6.78 -14.15 -1.34
N ASP A 184 6.45 -14.84 -2.45
CA ASP A 184 7.24 -15.96 -2.96
C ASP A 184 8.64 -15.53 -3.42
N LEU A 185 8.77 -14.30 -3.96
CA LEU A 185 10.05 -13.74 -4.38
C LEU A 185 10.90 -13.23 -3.21
N ARG A 186 10.29 -12.85 -2.09
CA ARG A 186 10.97 -12.30 -0.91
C ARG A 186 10.52 -12.98 0.40
N PRO A 187 10.62 -14.32 0.48
CA PRO A 187 10.27 -15.06 1.70
C PRO A 187 11.19 -14.73 2.90
N ASP A 188 12.31 -14.09 2.63
CA ASP A 188 13.29 -13.63 3.62
C ASP A 188 12.79 -12.45 4.47
N ILE A 189 11.91 -11.60 3.92
CA ILE A 189 11.46 -10.39 4.61
C ILE A 189 9.95 -10.14 4.50
N VAL A 190 9.21 -10.91 3.71
CA VAL A 190 7.76 -10.78 3.57
C VAL A 190 7.04 -11.88 4.33
N THR A 191 6.34 -11.52 5.38
CA THR A 191 5.40 -12.40 6.08
C THR A 191 4.04 -12.29 5.40
N TYR A 192 3.61 -13.37 4.72
CA TYR A 192 2.32 -13.39 4.02
C TYR A 192 1.23 -14.05 4.85
N VAL A 193 0.13 -13.34 5.09
CA VAL A 193 -1.05 -13.85 5.81
C VAL A 193 -2.26 -13.87 4.88
N PRO A 194 -2.62 -15.04 4.31
CA PRO A 194 -3.78 -15.16 3.43
C PRO A 194 -5.09 -15.11 4.20
N PHE A 195 -6.10 -14.48 3.61
CA PHE A 195 -7.50 -14.55 4.04
C PHE A 195 -8.34 -15.20 2.94
N ALA A 196 -9.36 -15.99 3.29
CA ALA A 196 -10.09 -16.78 2.31
C ALA A 196 -11.30 -16.04 1.71
N GLY A 197 -12.08 -15.31 2.52
CA GLY A 197 -13.43 -14.86 2.13
C GLY A 197 -13.69 -13.35 2.21
N ALA A 198 -12.68 -12.55 2.49
CA ALA A 198 -12.85 -11.09 2.61
C ALA A 198 -12.86 -10.41 1.23
N GLY A 199 -13.77 -9.47 1.02
CA GLY A 199 -13.69 -8.53 -0.10
C GLY A 199 -12.54 -7.53 0.09
N HIS A 200 -12.29 -6.70 -0.94
CA HIS A 200 -11.23 -5.72 -0.97
C HIS A 200 -11.23 -4.79 0.26
N THR A 201 -10.09 -4.66 0.93
CA THR A 201 -9.85 -3.88 2.18
C THR A 201 -10.79 -4.22 3.34
N ARG A 202 -11.42 -5.40 3.33
CA ARG A 202 -12.39 -5.85 4.35
C ARG A 202 -11.87 -7.00 5.22
N LEU A 203 -10.56 -7.17 5.33
CA LEU A 203 -9.97 -8.25 6.13
C LEU A 203 -10.40 -8.15 7.60
N TRP A 204 -10.33 -6.96 8.18
CA TRP A 204 -10.79 -6.69 9.55
C TRP A 204 -12.29 -6.97 9.75
N ASN A 205 -13.13 -6.63 8.77
CA ASN A 205 -14.57 -6.89 8.84
C ASN A 205 -14.90 -8.39 8.76
N TYR A 206 -14.06 -9.14 8.03
CA TYR A 206 -14.23 -10.58 7.84
C TYR A 206 -13.76 -11.37 9.07
N ASP A 207 -12.57 -11.07 9.58
CA ASP A 207 -11.99 -11.70 10.78
C ASP A 207 -11.07 -10.70 11.49
N GLY A 208 -11.70 -9.83 12.29
CA GLY A 208 -10.98 -8.78 13.03
C GLY A 208 -10.01 -9.31 14.06
N LYS A 209 -10.32 -10.48 14.68
CA LYS A 209 -9.44 -11.12 15.65
C LYS A 209 -8.14 -11.60 14.98
N ARG A 210 -8.24 -12.38 13.91
CA ARG A 210 -7.10 -12.87 13.15
C ARG A 210 -6.28 -11.72 12.56
N TRP A 211 -6.96 -10.69 12.04
CA TRP A 211 -6.32 -9.50 11.49
C TRP A 211 -5.50 -8.77 12.55
N GLY A 212 -6.08 -8.52 13.73
CA GLY A 212 -5.40 -7.88 14.86
C GLY A 212 -4.22 -8.70 15.37
N GLN A 213 -4.42 -10.02 15.52
CA GLN A 213 -3.37 -10.95 15.94
C GLN A 213 -2.19 -10.98 14.97
N ALA A 214 -2.45 -10.99 13.65
CA ALA A 214 -1.39 -10.96 12.65
C ALA A 214 -0.52 -9.70 12.79
N ILE A 215 -1.14 -8.55 13.01
CA ILE A 215 -0.44 -7.28 13.20
C ILE A 215 0.33 -7.28 14.53
N SER A 216 -0.33 -7.60 15.65
CA SER A 216 0.31 -7.53 16.97
C SER A 216 1.48 -8.50 17.11
N SER A 217 1.34 -9.74 16.63
CA SER A 217 2.42 -10.73 16.63
C SER A 217 3.61 -10.24 15.80
N TRP A 218 3.35 -9.75 14.57
CA TRP A 218 4.39 -9.27 13.69
C TRP A 218 5.12 -8.02 14.25
N ILE A 219 4.39 -7.08 14.87
CA ILE A 219 5.00 -5.92 15.56
C ILE A 219 5.87 -6.38 16.72
N SER A 220 5.39 -7.34 17.54
CA SER A 220 6.18 -7.88 18.66
C SER A 220 7.49 -8.52 18.20
N GLU A 221 7.47 -9.27 17.09
CA GLU A 221 8.67 -9.82 16.47
C GLU A 221 9.61 -8.72 15.96
N LEU A 222 9.05 -7.71 15.29
CA LEU A 222 9.80 -6.57 14.81
C LEU A 222 10.48 -5.79 15.92
N ASP A 223 9.82 -5.64 17.06
CA ASP A 223 10.36 -4.93 18.25
C ASP A 223 11.29 -5.79 19.10
N GLY A 224 11.48 -7.08 18.75
CA GLY A 224 12.29 -8.03 19.52
C GLY A 224 11.64 -8.47 20.84
N VAL A 225 10.33 -8.29 20.96
CA VAL A 225 9.53 -8.75 22.09
C VAL A 225 8.94 -10.11 21.78
N THR A 226 9.25 -11.13 22.54
CA THR A 226 8.60 -12.44 22.41
C THR A 226 7.12 -12.31 22.77
N PRO A 227 6.17 -12.64 21.88
CA PRO A 227 4.75 -12.55 22.22
C PRO A 227 4.44 -13.49 23.41
N PRO A 228 3.54 -13.10 24.33
CA PRO A 228 3.10 -13.98 25.40
C PRO A 228 2.49 -15.24 24.79
N SER A 229 2.94 -16.41 25.23
CA SER A 229 2.37 -17.70 24.82
C SER A 229 0.88 -17.69 25.12
N SER A 230 0.05 -17.83 24.07
CA SER A 230 -1.41 -17.91 24.22
C SER A 230 -1.78 -19.09 25.13
N PRO A 231 -2.74 -18.91 26.06
CA PRO A 231 -3.22 -19.98 26.93
C PRO A 231 -4.04 -21.03 26.16
#